data_9748e57463877ecf623dd6b54d22e473
#
_entry.id   9748e57463877ecf623dd6b54d22e473
#
_cell.length_a   1.000
_cell.length_b   1.000
_cell.length_c   1.000
_cell.angle_alpha   90.00
_cell.angle_beta   90.00
_cell.angle_gamma   90.00
#
_symmetry.space_group_name_H-M   'P 1'
#
loop_
_entity.id
_entity.type
_entity.pdbx_description
1 polymer ?
#
loop_
_entity_poly.entity_id
_entity_poly.type
_entity_poly.pdbx_seq_one_letter_code
_entity_poly.pdbx_strand_id
1 'polypeptide(L)'
;MKRANKFKLTLLGVGVLGLAACGEAKEEALTYPSVEACVKAGVTDEATCEAEFTKAQNLHNQVAPRYASSGNCYSDYGYNRCYQNRMSGGSVWLPFMMGYMLAPRGGSVFTQPLYRTSGDPNRFYTSGGGRVGAATADGRTKVAKSQTRQPRARTRTVARGGFGRRATSAGS
;
A
#
# COMPACT_ATOMS: atom_id res chain seq x y z
N MET A 1 68.84 -19.10 36.58
CA MET A 1 68.48 -18.46 35.30
C MET A 1 67.14 -19.03 34.84
N LYS A 2 66.01 -18.33 35.07
CA LYS A 2 64.68 -18.74 34.62
C LYS A 2 64.17 -17.68 33.64
N ARG A 3 64.00 -18.08 32.39
CA ARG A 3 63.46 -17.25 31.31
C ARG A 3 61.94 -17.22 31.45
N ALA A 4 61.38 -16.05 31.63
CA ALA A 4 59.92 -15.79 31.59
C ALA A 4 59.44 -15.68 30.14
N ASN A 5 58.60 -16.59 29.71
CA ASN A 5 57.90 -16.54 28.43
C ASN A 5 56.74 -15.53 28.54
N LYS A 6 56.81 -14.42 27.81
CA LYS A 6 55.71 -13.48 27.67
C LYS A 6 54.74 -14.03 26.61
N PHE A 7 53.61 -14.54 27.09
CA PHE A 7 52.47 -14.88 26.23
C PHE A 7 51.78 -13.57 25.78
N LYS A 8 51.92 -13.25 24.49
CA LYS A 8 51.14 -12.17 23.86
C LYS A 8 49.77 -12.71 23.53
N LEU A 9 48.80 -12.33 24.34
CA LEU A 9 47.38 -12.61 24.10
C LEU A 9 46.88 -11.62 23.03
N THR A 10 46.77 -12.05 21.78
CA THR A 10 46.18 -11.29 20.69
C THR A 10 44.66 -11.41 20.85
N LEU A 11 44.00 -10.37 21.34
CA LEU A 11 42.53 -10.28 21.32
C LEU A 11 42.09 -10.07 19.85
N LEU A 12 41.63 -11.13 19.22
CA LEU A 12 40.85 -11.03 17.98
C LEU A 12 39.47 -10.51 18.36
N GLY A 13 39.27 -9.19 18.18
CA GLY A 13 37.98 -8.56 18.24
C GLY A 13 37.14 -9.00 17.05
N VAL A 14 36.26 -9.98 17.27
CA VAL A 14 35.19 -10.29 16.31
C VAL A 14 34.18 -9.16 16.37
N GLY A 15 34.32 -8.19 15.45
CA GLY A 15 33.32 -7.18 15.19
C GLY A 15 32.09 -7.84 14.58
N VAL A 16 31.08 -8.09 15.40
CA VAL A 16 29.73 -8.43 14.92
C VAL A 16 29.17 -7.16 14.28
N LEU A 17 29.37 -7.00 12.98
CA LEU A 17 28.60 -6.06 12.16
C LEU A 17 27.14 -6.54 12.19
N GLY A 18 26.35 -5.99 13.10
CA GLY A 18 24.90 -6.14 13.11
C GLY A 18 24.39 -5.56 11.80
N LEU A 19 24.01 -6.43 10.87
CA LEU A 19 23.16 -6.08 9.73
C LEU A 19 21.82 -5.61 10.33
N ALA A 20 21.72 -4.31 10.60
CA ALA A 20 20.45 -3.66 10.86
C ALA A 20 19.63 -3.89 9.58
N ALA A 21 18.70 -4.85 9.63
CA ALA A 21 17.72 -5.04 8.60
C ALA A 21 16.96 -3.71 8.48
N CYS A 22 17.28 -2.92 7.47
CA CYS A 22 16.60 -1.66 7.14
C CYS A 22 15.20 -1.96 6.59
N GLY A 23 14.35 -2.60 7.39
CA GLY A 23 12.92 -2.72 7.13
C GLY A 23 12.25 -1.41 7.52
N GLU A 24 11.44 -0.84 6.64
CA GLU A 24 10.63 0.33 6.96
C GLU A 24 9.70 0.03 8.14
N ALA A 25 9.59 0.98 9.08
CA ALA A 25 8.67 0.87 10.21
C ALA A 25 7.24 0.65 9.72
N LYS A 26 6.55 -0.32 10.34
CA LYS A 26 5.16 -0.64 10.03
C LYS A 26 4.23 0.03 11.03
N GLU A 27 3.11 0.51 10.53
CA GLU A 27 2.03 1.10 11.32
C GLU A 27 0.77 0.23 11.20
N GLU A 28 -0.05 0.25 12.23
CA GLU A 28 -1.36 -0.41 12.17
C GLU A 28 -2.33 0.43 11.34
N ALA A 29 -3.15 -0.26 10.55
CA ALA A 29 -4.21 0.33 9.76
C ALA A 29 -5.41 -0.63 9.73
N LEU A 30 -6.56 -0.11 9.32
CA LEU A 30 -7.76 -0.89 9.04
C LEU A 30 -8.00 -0.90 7.53
N THR A 31 -8.43 -2.04 6.98
CA THR A 31 -8.75 -2.14 5.55
C THR A 31 -10.07 -2.86 5.37
N TYR A 32 -10.95 -2.27 4.58
CA TYR A 32 -12.28 -2.80 4.34
C TYR A 32 -12.59 -2.78 2.84
N PRO A 33 -13.24 -3.84 2.32
CA PRO A 33 -13.69 -3.85 0.93
C PRO A 33 -14.93 -2.97 0.70
N SER A 34 -15.74 -2.72 1.72
CA SER A 34 -16.98 -1.94 1.63
C SER A 34 -17.33 -1.32 2.98
N VAL A 35 -18.35 -0.45 3.01
CA VAL A 35 -18.92 0.12 4.24
C VAL A 35 -19.48 -0.99 5.12
N GLU A 36 -20.23 -1.92 4.55
CA GLU A 36 -20.85 -3.03 5.29
C GLU A 36 -19.80 -3.90 5.99
N ALA A 37 -18.66 -4.13 5.32
CA ALA A 37 -17.56 -4.89 5.93
C ALA A 37 -16.92 -4.12 7.10
N CYS A 38 -16.84 -2.80 7.02
CA CYS A 38 -16.35 -1.93 8.09
C CYS A 38 -17.30 -1.96 9.30
N VAL A 39 -18.60 -1.80 9.06
CA VAL A 39 -19.63 -1.84 10.12
C VAL A 39 -19.64 -3.21 10.80
N LYS A 40 -19.60 -4.30 10.01
CA LYS A 40 -19.57 -5.68 10.52
C LYS A 40 -18.34 -5.95 11.38
N ALA A 41 -17.22 -5.33 11.09
CA ALA A 41 -15.98 -5.48 11.87
C ALA A 41 -16.09 -4.89 13.28
N GLY A 42 -16.98 -3.92 13.51
CA GLY A 42 -17.28 -3.34 14.83
C GLY A 42 -16.13 -2.55 15.45
N VAL A 43 -15.10 -2.19 14.68
CA VAL A 43 -13.94 -1.42 15.18
C VAL A 43 -14.22 0.09 15.16
N THR A 44 -15.06 0.53 14.23
CA THR A 44 -15.51 1.91 14.07
C THR A 44 -17.04 1.95 13.94
N ASP A 45 -17.64 3.07 14.25
CA ASP A 45 -19.08 3.30 14.07
C ASP A 45 -19.45 3.44 12.58
N GLU A 46 -20.73 3.22 12.26
CA GLU A 46 -21.25 3.25 10.90
C GLU A 46 -21.03 4.61 10.21
N ALA A 47 -21.29 5.70 10.92
CA ALA A 47 -21.14 7.05 10.38
C ALA A 47 -19.68 7.33 9.97
N THR A 48 -18.73 6.85 10.76
CA THR A 48 -17.29 6.90 10.41
C THR A 48 -16.97 6.03 9.21
N CYS A 49 -17.50 4.80 9.12
CA CYS A 49 -17.30 3.91 7.96
C CYS A 49 -17.77 4.57 6.66
N GLU A 50 -18.95 5.18 6.65
CA GLU A 50 -19.52 5.87 5.49
C GLU A 50 -18.74 7.13 5.10
N ALA A 51 -18.42 7.97 6.10
CA ALA A 51 -17.69 9.21 5.88
C ALA A 51 -16.28 8.92 5.28
N GLU A 52 -15.59 7.94 5.82
CA GLU A 52 -14.25 7.59 5.37
C GLU A 52 -14.26 6.88 4.00
N PHE A 53 -15.28 6.06 3.71
CA PHE A 53 -15.49 5.51 2.38
C PHE A 53 -15.72 6.62 1.34
N THR A 54 -16.56 7.60 1.64
CA THR A 54 -16.81 8.75 0.77
C THR A 54 -15.55 9.58 0.53
N LYS A 55 -14.73 9.80 1.56
CA LYS A 55 -13.42 10.45 1.41
C LYS A 55 -12.49 9.64 0.50
N ALA A 56 -12.46 8.31 0.64
CA ALA A 56 -11.68 7.43 -0.23
C ALA A 56 -12.12 7.52 -1.68
N GLN A 57 -13.45 7.56 -1.96
CA GLN A 57 -13.99 7.73 -3.31
C GLN A 57 -13.61 9.08 -3.92
N ASN A 58 -13.70 10.16 -3.16
CA ASN A 58 -13.31 11.49 -3.62
C ASN A 58 -11.80 11.54 -3.94
N LEU A 59 -10.99 10.95 -3.09
CA LEU A 59 -9.56 10.86 -3.31
C LEU A 59 -9.21 9.95 -4.50
N HIS A 60 -9.98 8.87 -4.73
CA HIS A 60 -9.80 7.95 -5.85
C HIS A 60 -9.75 8.69 -7.20
N ASN A 61 -10.64 9.62 -7.44
CA ASN A 61 -10.69 10.40 -8.68
C ASN A 61 -9.41 11.22 -8.94
N GLN A 62 -8.67 11.54 -7.89
CA GLN A 62 -7.43 12.32 -7.95
C GLN A 62 -6.18 11.46 -8.06
N VAL A 63 -6.17 10.29 -7.40
CA VAL A 63 -4.96 9.48 -7.20
C VAL A 63 -4.96 8.15 -7.94
N ALA A 64 -6.10 7.72 -8.49
CA ALA A 64 -6.17 6.48 -9.24
C ALA A 64 -5.17 6.45 -10.40
N PRO A 65 -4.54 5.32 -10.68
CA PRO A 65 -3.74 5.15 -11.88
C PRO A 65 -4.58 5.39 -13.13
N ARG A 66 -4.03 6.15 -14.09
CA ARG A 66 -4.72 6.56 -15.32
C ARG A 66 -4.12 5.84 -16.51
N TYR A 67 -4.96 5.30 -17.38
CA TYR A 67 -4.55 4.56 -18.56
C TYR A 67 -5.16 5.17 -19.81
N ALA A 68 -4.38 5.13 -20.90
CA ALA A 68 -4.84 5.62 -22.21
C ALA A 68 -5.86 4.68 -22.86
N SER A 69 -5.86 3.40 -22.51
CA SER A 69 -6.76 2.38 -23.07
C SER A 69 -7.28 1.42 -22.01
N SER A 70 -8.44 0.80 -22.29
CA SER A 70 -9.00 -0.27 -21.49
C SER A 70 -8.06 -1.46 -21.38
N GLY A 71 -7.40 -1.86 -22.49
CA GLY A 71 -6.50 -3.00 -22.50
C GLY A 71 -5.33 -2.86 -21.54
N ASN A 72 -4.71 -1.67 -21.46
CA ASN A 72 -3.64 -1.41 -20.52
C ASN A 72 -4.12 -1.47 -19.07
N CYS A 73 -5.31 -0.94 -18.78
CA CYS A 73 -5.90 -1.00 -17.44
C CYS A 73 -6.28 -2.43 -17.07
N TYR A 74 -6.90 -3.19 -17.99
CA TYR A 74 -7.27 -4.58 -17.76
C TYR A 74 -6.06 -5.50 -17.55
N SER A 75 -4.96 -5.21 -18.22
CA SER A 75 -3.70 -5.96 -18.02
C SER A 75 -3.22 -5.87 -16.57
N ASP A 76 -3.33 -4.70 -15.94
CA ASP A 76 -2.86 -4.47 -14.58
C ASP A 76 -3.89 -4.86 -13.51
N TYR A 77 -5.18 -4.67 -13.78
CA TYR A 77 -6.24 -4.83 -12.76
C TYR A 77 -7.20 -6.00 -13.03
N GLY A 78 -7.18 -6.56 -14.21
CA GLY A 78 -8.05 -7.64 -14.65
C GLY A 78 -9.21 -7.17 -15.52
N TYR A 79 -9.75 -8.09 -16.31
CA TYR A 79 -10.85 -7.84 -17.24
C TYR A 79 -12.08 -7.30 -16.49
N ASN A 80 -12.75 -6.29 -17.07
CA ASN A 80 -13.92 -5.58 -16.51
C ASN A 80 -13.68 -4.92 -15.13
N ARG A 81 -12.44 -4.69 -14.74
CA ARG A 81 -12.12 -3.99 -13.48
C ARG A 81 -11.72 -2.53 -13.66
N CYS A 82 -12.00 -1.96 -14.82
CA CYS A 82 -11.74 -0.56 -15.12
C CYS A 82 -12.94 0.08 -15.82
N TYR A 83 -13.04 1.38 -15.69
CA TYR A 83 -14.06 2.20 -16.33
C TYR A 83 -13.45 3.43 -17.00
N GLN A 84 -14.14 3.95 -17.99
CA GLN A 84 -13.75 5.19 -18.66
C GLN A 84 -14.22 6.40 -17.87
N ASN A 85 -13.34 7.34 -17.65
CA ASN A 85 -13.65 8.60 -16.96
C ASN A 85 -13.26 9.79 -17.87
N ARG A 86 -14.17 10.77 -17.99
CA ARG A 86 -13.90 12.04 -18.68
C ARG A 86 -13.28 13.04 -17.72
N MET A 87 -12.15 13.59 -18.14
CA MET A 87 -11.44 14.64 -17.41
C MET A 87 -11.22 15.84 -18.34
N SER A 88 -10.83 16.98 -17.80
CA SER A 88 -10.57 18.20 -18.56
C SER A 88 -9.54 18.05 -19.71
N GLY A 89 -8.69 17.01 -19.67
CA GLY A 89 -7.69 16.70 -20.68
C GLY A 89 -8.05 15.53 -21.62
N GLY A 90 -9.30 15.04 -21.60
CA GLY A 90 -9.74 13.89 -22.40
C GLY A 90 -10.25 12.72 -21.58
N SER A 91 -10.52 11.60 -22.24
CA SER A 91 -10.98 10.38 -21.58
C SER A 91 -9.80 9.51 -21.16
N VAL A 92 -9.86 9.00 -19.94
CA VAL A 92 -8.88 8.05 -19.38
C VAL A 92 -9.60 6.84 -18.81
N TRP A 93 -8.88 5.73 -18.67
CA TRP A 93 -9.37 4.54 -18.02
C TRP A 93 -8.81 4.47 -16.59
N LEU A 94 -9.69 4.25 -15.61
CA LEU A 94 -9.35 4.11 -14.20
C LEU A 94 -9.77 2.73 -13.70
N PRO A 95 -8.97 2.08 -12.81
CA PRO A 95 -9.41 0.89 -12.13
C PRO A 95 -10.53 1.22 -11.13
N PHE A 96 -11.44 0.28 -10.88
CA PHE A 96 -12.37 0.42 -9.78
C PHE A 96 -11.65 0.41 -8.43
N MET A 97 -12.15 1.21 -7.50
CA MET A 97 -11.77 1.12 -6.10
C MET A 97 -12.30 -0.21 -5.53
N MET A 98 -11.42 -1.01 -4.95
CA MET A 98 -11.75 -2.36 -4.44
C MET A 98 -11.83 -2.42 -2.91
N GLY A 99 -11.64 -1.28 -2.26
CA GLY A 99 -11.67 -1.11 -0.82
C GLY A 99 -11.03 0.21 -0.41
N TYR A 100 -10.94 0.41 0.89
CA TYR A 100 -10.31 1.60 1.46
C TYR A 100 -9.52 1.25 2.72
N MET A 101 -8.57 2.11 3.06
CA MET A 101 -7.72 1.97 4.23
C MET A 101 -7.90 3.16 5.15
N LEU A 102 -8.05 2.88 6.43
CA LEU A 102 -8.05 3.86 7.52
C LEU A 102 -6.72 3.71 8.27
N ALA A 103 -5.93 4.75 8.31
CA ALA A 103 -4.67 4.76 9.06
C ALA A 103 -4.66 5.91 10.07
N PRO A 104 -4.23 5.69 11.31
CA PRO A 104 -4.08 6.76 12.31
C PRO A 104 -2.99 7.74 11.85
N ARG A 105 -3.26 9.03 12.00
CA ARG A 105 -2.33 10.08 11.66
C ARG A 105 -2.46 11.28 12.58
N GLY A 106 -1.57 11.40 13.57
CA GLY A 106 -1.49 12.60 14.41
C GLY A 106 -2.81 12.99 15.09
N GLY A 107 -3.55 12.02 15.63
CA GLY A 107 -4.85 12.26 16.28
C GLY A 107 -6.05 12.31 15.32
N SER A 108 -5.83 12.12 14.02
CA SER A 108 -6.87 12.01 12.99
C SER A 108 -6.76 10.68 12.24
N VAL A 109 -7.78 10.37 11.43
CA VAL A 109 -7.77 9.22 10.53
C VAL A 109 -7.44 9.70 9.13
N PHE A 110 -6.47 9.04 8.50
CA PHE A 110 -6.16 9.23 7.10
C PHE A 110 -6.77 8.09 6.28
N THR A 111 -7.51 8.44 5.26
CA THR A 111 -8.18 7.47 4.38
C THR A 111 -7.57 7.50 2.98
N GLN A 112 -7.47 6.33 2.35
CA GLN A 112 -7.10 6.23 0.95
C GLN A 112 -7.77 5.05 0.24
N PRO A 113 -7.98 5.15 -1.10
CA PRO A 113 -8.55 4.08 -1.89
C PRO A 113 -7.55 2.94 -2.05
N LEU A 114 -8.06 1.72 -2.11
CA LEU A 114 -7.31 0.49 -2.32
C LEU A 114 -7.74 -0.19 -3.62
N TYR A 115 -6.79 -0.91 -4.20
CA TYR A 115 -6.94 -1.61 -5.47
C TYR A 115 -6.50 -3.06 -5.32
N ARG A 116 -6.91 -3.91 -6.27
CA ARG A 116 -6.39 -5.27 -6.44
C ARG A 116 -5.87 -5.42 -7.84
N THR A 117 -4.70 -6.03 -8.01
CA THR A 117 -4.08 -6.25 -9.32
C THR A 117 -4.45 -7.59 -9.91
N SER A 118 -4.32 -7.76 -11.21
CA SER A 118 -4.54 -9.04 -11.90
C SER A 118 -3.54 -10.12 -11.43
N GLY A 119 -2.31 -9.72 -11.11
CA GLY A 119 -1.27 -10.64 -10.63
C GLY A 119 -1.40 -11.06 -9.16
N ASP A 120 -2.16 -10.30 -8.35
CA ASP A 120 -2.42 -10.63 -6.95
C ASP A 120 -3.83 -10.16 -6.54
N PRO A 121 -4.87 -10.88 -6.94
CA PRO A 121 -6.26 -10.47 -6.74
C PRO A 121 -6.73 -10.55 -5.28
N ASN A 122 -5.98 -11.24 -4.43
CA ASN A 122 -6.33 -11.45 -3.02
C ASN A 122 -5.75 -10.39 -2.09
N ARG A 123 -4.93 -9.46 -2.60
CA ARG A 123 -4.30 -8.43 -1.78
C ARG A 123 -4.68 -7.03 -2.24
N PHE A 124 -4.68 -6.14 -1.27
CA PHE A 124 -4.83 -4.71 -1.53
C PHE A 124 -3.50 -4.03 -1.82
N TYR A 125 -3.59 -3.02 -2.68
CA TYR A 125 -2.50 -2.12 -3.04
C TYR A 125 -2.97 -0.68 -2.95
N THR A 126 -2.10 0.20 -2.50
CA THR A 126 -2.35 1.64 -2.53
C THR A 126 -2.25 2.18 -3.95
N SER A 127 -2.73 3.40 -4.20
CA SER A 127 -2.58 4.07 -5.50
C SER A 127 -1.11 4.22 -5.94
N GLY A 128 -0.18 4.23 -4.98
CA GLY A 128 1.27 4.26 -5.23
C GLY A 128 1.87 2.91 -5.62
N GLY A 129 1.09 1.81 -5.56
CA GLY A 129 1.57 0.45 -5.79
C GLY A 129 2.14 -0.22 -4.54
N GLY A 130 2.06 0.42 -3.38
CA GLY A 130 2.48 -0.17 -2.12
C GLY A 130 1.55 -1.32 -1.72
N ARG A 131 2.12 -2.48 -1.39
CA ARG A 131 1.39 -3.67 -0.97
C ARG A 131 0.89 -3.50 0.46
N VAL A 132 -0.39 -3.73 0.67
CA VAL A 132 -1.01 -3.76 1.99
C VAL A 132 -0.89 -5.15 2.58
N GLY A 133 -0.58 -5.26 3.87
CA GLY A 133 -0.49 -6.53 4.57
C GLY A 133 -1.82 -7.30 4.55
N ALA A 134 -1.78 -8.59 4.88
CA ALA A 134 -3.00 -9.36 5.09
C ALA A 134 -3.79 -8.74 6.25
N ALA A 135 -5.09 -8.60 6.08
CA ALA A 135 -5.98 -8.13 7.14
C ALA A 135 -6.52 -9.29 7.96
N THR A 136 -6.73 -9.04 9.25
CA THR A 136 -7.50 -9.92 10.15
C THR A 136 -9.01 -9.81 9.83
N ALA A 137 -9.82 -10.63 10.46
CA ALA A 137 -11.28 -10.64 10.25
C ALA A 137 -11.94 -9.28 10.60
N ASP A 138 -11.37 -8.54 11.53
CA ASP A 138 -11.81 -7.20 11.94
C ASP A 138 -11.16 -6.06 11.10
N GLY A 139 -10.44 -6.41 10.03
CA GLY A 139 -9.83 -5.46 9.11
C GLY A 139 -8.44 -4.93 9.51
N ARG A 140 -7.91 -5.31 10.68
CA ARG A 140 -6.58 -4.84 11.12
C ARG A 140 -5.47 -5.38 10.23
N THR A 141 -4.55 -4.53 9.88
CA THR A 141 -3.39 -4.87 9.06
C THR A 141 -2.18 -4.04 9.47
N LYS A 142 -1.00 -4.44 9.01
CA LYS A 142 0.24 -3.66 9.16
C LYS A 142 0.71 -3.19 7.79
N VAL A 143 0.95 -1.89 7.68
CA VAL A 143 1.42 -1.25 6.45
C VAL A 143 2.72 -0.50 6.71
N ALA A 144 3.54 -0.35 5.71
CA ALA A 144 4.72 0.49 5.80
C ALA A 144 4.29 1.95 6.05
N LYS A 145 5.02 2.67 6.88
CA LYS A 145 4.74 4.08 7.23
C LYS A 145 4.64 5.00 6.00
N SER A 146 5.40 4.71 4.95
CA SER A 146 5.31 5.43 3.68
C SER A 146 3.93 5.32 3.01
N GLN A 147 3.21 4.23 3.26
CA GLN A 147 1.89 3.97 2.68
C GLN A 147 0.75 4.67 3.44
N THR A 148 0.99 5.18 4.66
CA THR A 148 0.03 6.00 5.39
C THR A 148 0.13 7.49 5.05
N ARG A 149 1.01 7.87 4.13
CA ARG A 149 1.11 9.23 3.63
C ARG A 149 0.04 9.50 2.59
N GLN A 150 -0.40 10.77 2.51
CA GLN A 150 -1.34 11.20 1.48
C GLN A 150 -0.76 10.94 0.08
N PRO A 151 -1.42 10.16 -0.77
CA PRO A 151 -0.94 9.91 -2.11
C PRO A 151 -0.99 11.21 -2.94
N ARG A 152 -0.04 11.37 -3.83
CA ARG A 152 -0.01 12.51 -4.74
C ARG A 152 -1.04 12.34 -5.84
N ALA A 153 -1.70 13.45 -6.21
CA ALA A 153 -2.58 13.46 -7.37
C ALA A 153 -1.81 12.99 -8.63
N ARG A 154 -2.45 12.15 -9.43
CA ARG A 154 -1.87 11.63 -10.66
C ARG A 154 -2.39 12.43 -11.85
N THR A 155 -1.47 13.08 -12.54
CA THR A 155 -1.74 13.82 -13.77
C THR A 155 -1.25 13.09 -15.02
N ARG A 156 -0.34 12.13 -14.86
CA ARG A 156 0.24 11.34 -15.95
C ARG A 156 -0.52 10.05 -16.20
N THR A 157 -0.75 9.75 -17.47
CA THR A 157 -1.32 8.50 -17.93
C THR A 157 -0.24 7.43 -18.02
N VAL A 158 -0.54 6.22 -17.58
CA VAL A 158 0.35 5.07 -17.78
C VAL A 158 0.23 4.62 -19.25
N ALA A 159 1.32 4.74 -19.99
CA ALA A 159 1.34 4.41 -21.42
C ALA A 159 1.44 2.91 -21.70
N ARG A 160 1.90 2.11 -20.75
CA ARG A 160 2.04 0.64 -20.83
C ARG A 160 1.72 0.03 -19.47
N GLY A 161 1.11 -1.17 -19.46
CA GLY A 161 0.86 -1.92 -18.25
C GLY A 161 2.15 -2.11 -17.44
N GLY A 162 2.15 -1.73 -16.20
CA GLY A 162 3.34 -1.77 -15.36
C GLY A 162 3.08 -1.51 -13.88
N PHE A 163 1.84 -1.23 -13.52
CA PHE A 163 1.50 -0.96 -12.14
C PHE A 163 1.67 -2.21 -11.26
N GLY A 164 1.21 -3.39 -11.71
CA GLY A 164 1.33 -4.65 -10.99
C GLY A 164 2.75 -5.21 -10.95
N ARG A 165 3.58 -4.96 -11.97
CA ARG A 165 4.96 -5.48 -12.03
C ARG A 165 5.90 -4.77 -11.06
N ARG A 166 5.67 -3.49 -10.75
CA ARG A 166 6.49 -2.75 -9.77
C ARG A 166 6.16 -3.16 -8.33
N ALA A 167 4.94 -3.61 -8.06
CA ALA A 167 4.53 -4.06 -6.74
C ALA A 167 5.14 -5.40 -6.34
N THR A 168 5.49 -6.26 -7.30
CA THR A 168 6.11 -7.57 -7.06
C THR A 168 7.63 -7.52 -6.90
N SER A 169 8.30 -6.50 -7.44
CA SER A 169 9.76 -6.37 -7.36
C SER A 169 10.29 -5.68 -6.09
N ALA A 170 9.42 -5.14 -5.25
CA ALA A 170 9.81 -4.47 -4.00
C ALA A 170 9.81 -5.40 -2.77
N GLY A 171 9.74 -6.71 -2.98
CA GLY A 171 9.57 -7.71 -1.93
C GLY A 171 10.59 -8.86 -1.95
N SER A 172 11.80 -8.62 -2.45
CA SER A 172 12.92 -9.57 -2.33
C SER A 172 13.99 -9.03 -1.44
#